data_953ef5d23e9034ba9425a3b51b33129f
#
_entry.id   953ef5d23e9034ba9425a3b51b33129f
#
_cell.length_a   1.000
_cell.length_b   1.000
_cell.length_c   1.000
_cell.angle_alpha   90.00
_cell.angle_beta   90.00
_cell.angle_gamma   90.00
#
_symmetry.space_group_name_H-M   'P 1'
#
loop_
_entity.id
_entity.type
_entity.pdbx_description
1 polymer ?
#
loop_
_entity_poly.entity_id
_entity_poly.type
_entity_poly.pdbx_seq_one_letter_code
_entity_poly.pdbx_strand_id
1 'polypeptide(L)'
;MRYFLPKSDPNLDVSKFDFAKDMAKYADARALLNATNPDLGGFRARGGKLLMYFGWADTALPPVMAIDYYLKAVGTNGLTTPDFFRLFMVPGMFHCRGGVGTDRFDAMTALINWVENGVAPATIAASQVDKGKVVRTRPLCPYPLVARYSGSGSPDELANFACKAPE
;
A
#
# COMPACT_ATOMS: atom_id res chain seq x y z
N MET A 1 -13.26 -16.63 12.58
CA MET A 1 -13.98 -17.72 11.95
C MET A 1 -15.35 -17.96 12.60
N ARG A 2 -15.45 -18.22 13.88
CA ARG A 2 -16.69 -18.58 14.60
C ARG A 2 -17.88 -17.67 14.34
N TYR A 3 -17.65 -16.38 14.17
CA TYR A 3 -18.69 -15.33 14.05
C TYR A 3 -18.91 -14.84 12.62
N PHE A 4 -18.15 -15.36 11.64
CA PHE A 4 -18.29 -14.98 10.21
C PHE A 4 -19.11 -15.97 9.39
N LEU A 5 -19.67 -17.00 10.03
CA LEU A 5 -20.64 -17.90 9.42
C LEU A 5 -22.04 -17.26 9.41
N PRO A 6 -22.91 -17.58 8.43
CA PRO A 6 -24.30 -17.11 8.40
C PRO A 6 -25.07 -17.44 9.69
N LYS A 7 -24.73 -18.56 10.33
CA LYS A 7 -25.08 -18.87 11.73
C LYS A 7 -23.78 -18.93 12.51
N SER A 8 -23.59 -17.97 13.43
CA SER A 8 -22.41 -17.99 14.30
C SER A 8 -22.37 -19.30 15.11
N ASP A 9 -21.21 -19.94 15.11
CA ASP A 9 -20.97 -21.14 15.90
C ASP A 9 -19.84 -20.86 16.89
N PRO A 10 -20.18 -20.48 18.15
CA PRO A 10 -19.18 -20.21 19.18
C PRO A 10 -18.38 -21.48 19.57
N ASN A 11 -18.91 -22.66 19.28
CA ASN A 11 -18.30 -23.95 19.61
C ASN A 11 -17.48 -24.55 18.45
N LEU A 12 -17.36 -23.82 17.32
CA LEU A 12 -16.56 -24.27 16.17
C LEU A 12 -15.15 -24.64 16.62
N ASP A 13 -14.78 -25.90 16.43
CA ASP A 13 -13.40 -26.37 16.63
C ASP A 13 -12.56 -26.01 15.41
N VAL A 14 -11.80 -24.92 15.52
CA VAL A 14 -10.96 -24.43 14.42
C VAL A 14 -9.80 -25.36 14.07
N SER A 15 -9.44 -26.29 14.96
CA SER A 15 -8.39 -27.29 14.68
C SER A 15 -8.85 -28.34 13.65
N LYS A 16 -10.14 -28.52 13.49
CA LYS A 16 -10.78 -29.44 12.53
C LYS A 16 -11.18 -28.77 11.21
N PHE A 17 -10.79 -27.50 11.01
CA PHE A 17 -11.14 -26.76 9.81
C PHE A 17 -10.45 -27.33 8.57
N ASP A 18 -11.25 -27.78 7.61
CA ASP A 18 -10.79 -28.29 6.31
C ASP A 18 -10.86 -27.17 5.27
N PHE A 19 -9.69 -26.61 4.88
CA PHE A 19 -9.62 -25.51 3.92
C PHE A 19 -10.24 -25.86 2.56
N ALA A 20 -10.20 -27.11 2.13
CA ALA A 20 -10.78 -27.51 0.86
C ALA A 20 -12.33 -27.51 0.88
N LYS A 21 -12.93 -27.87 2.02
CA LYS A 21 -14.39 -28.05 2.15
C LYS A 21 -15.06 -26.85 2.83
N ASP A 22 -14.42 -26.31 3.89
CA ASP A 22 -15.09 -25.35 4.76
C ASP A 22 -15.01 -23.92 4.26
N MET A 23 -14.09 -23.60 3.33
CA MET A 23 -13.99 -22.24 2.77
C MET A 23 -15.27 -21.77 2.08
N ALA A 24 -16.05 -22.67 1.49
CA ALA A 24 -17.32 -22.35 0.86
C ALA A 24 -18.35 -21.77 1.85
N LYS A 25 -18.31 -22.19 3.12
CA LYS A 25 -19.21 -21.73 4.19
C LYS A 25 -19.03 -20.23 4.50
N TYR A 26 -17.91 -19.64 4.07
CA TYR A 26 -17.55 -18.22 4.30
C TYR A 26 -17.75 -17.36 3.07
N ALA A 27 -18.45 -17.84 2.04
CA ALA A 27 -18.64 -17.12 0.78
C ALA A 27 -19.25 -15.71 0.99
N ASP A 28 -20.30 -15.60 1.81
CA ASP A 28 -20.97 -14.34 2.11
C ASP A 28 -20.06 -13.38 2.89
N ALA A 29 -19.34 -13.90 3.90
CA ALA A 29 -18.38 -13.10 4.65
C ALA A 29 -17.23 -12.60 3.75
N ARG A 30 -16.76 -13.42 2.83
CA ARG A 30 -15.73 -13.04 1.85
C ARG A 30 -16.25 -11.96 0.91
N ALA A 31 -17.47 -12.09 0.40
CA ALA A 31 -18.06 -11.09 -0.49
C ALA A 31 -18.21 -9.72 0.21
N LEU A 32 -18.51 -9.72 1.51
CA LEU A 32 -18.65 -8.50 2.31
C LEU A 32 -17.30 -7.89 2.72
N LEU A 33 -16.33 -8.74 3.13
CA LEU A 33 -15.09 -8.29 3.77
C LEU A 33 -13.92 -8.09 2.79
N ASN A 34 -13.94 -8.74 1.62
CA ASN A 34 -12.88 -8.59 0.64
C ASN A 34 -12.96 -7.22 -0.06
N ALA A 35 -12.02 -6.34 0.27
CA ALA A 35 -11.87 -5.04 -0.37
C ALA A 35 -11.10 -5.17 -1.70
N THR A 36 -11.57 -6.02 -2.62
CA THR A 36 -10.87 -6.36 -3.87
C THR A 36 -11.57 -5.84 -5.13
N ASN A 37 -12.67 -5.09 -4.99
CA ASN A 37 -13.34 -4.49 -6.14
C ASN A 37 -12.43 -3.41 -6.77
N PRO A 38 -11.99 -3.56 -8.04
CA PRO A 38 -11.14 -2.60 -8.70
C PRO A 38 -11.93 -1.43 -9.31
N ASP A 39 -13.26 -1.52 -9.40
CA ASP A 39 -14.09 -0.42 -9.86
C ASP A 39 -14.19 0.66 -8.77
N LEU A 40 -13.46 1.73 -9.00
CA LEU A 40 -13.40 2.92 -8.15
C LEU A 40 -14.13 4.12 -8.79
N GLY A 41 -14.90 3.90 -9.86
CA GLY A 41 -15.58 4.96 -10.60
C GLY A 41 -16.50 5.82 -9.73
N GLY A 42 -17.31 5.20 -8.87
CA GLY A 42 -18.17 5.92 -7.93
C GLY A 42 -17.41 6.72 -6.85
N PHE A 43 -16.25 6.23 -6.42
CA PHE A 43 -15.35 6.94 -5.49
C PHE A 43 -14.71 8.16 -6.18
N ARG A 44 -14.17 7.97 -7.40
CA ARG A 44 -13.60 9.03 -8.23
C ARG A 44 -14.61 10.12 -8.54
N ALA A 45 -15.85 9.76 -8.91
CA ALA A 45 -16.92 10.71 -9.28
C ALA A 45 -17.26 11.68 -8.12
N ARG A 46 -17.01 11.28 -6.87
CA ARG A 46 -17.18 12.11 -5.68
C ARG A 46 -15.91 12.88 -5.27
N GLY A 47 -14.90 12.94 -6.15
CA GLY A 47 -13.63 13.62 -5.87
C GLY A 47 -12.68 12.88 -4.93
N GLY A 48 -12.98 11.62 -4.59
CA GLY A 48 -12.18 10.82 -3.66
C GLY A 48 -10.72 10.66 -4.09
N LYS A 49 -9.80 10.68 -3.14
CA LYS A 49 -8.36 10.42 -3.33
C LYS A 49 -7.93 9.23 -2.49
N LEU A 50 -7.22 8.29 -3.11
CA LEU A 50 -6.71 7.09 -2.47
C LEU A 50 -5.18 7.09 -2.52
N LEU A 51 -4.55 7.09 -1.35
CA LEU A 51 -3.12 6.89 -1.20
C LEU A 51 -2.91 5.55 -0.52
N MET A 52 -2.31 4.61 -1.21
CA MET A 52 -1.95 3.29 -0.67
C MET A 52 -0.44 3.18 -0.58
N TYR A 53 0.07 2.63 0.51
CA TYR A 53 1.47 2.27 0.63
C TYR A 53 1.60 0.83 1.13
N PHE A 54 2.72 0.18 0.76
CA PHE A 54 2.98 -1.20 1.14
C PHE A 54 4.48 -1.47 1.26
N GLY A 55 4.87 -2.23 2.30
CA GLY A 55 6.26 -2.60 2.53
C GLY A 55 6.74 -3.71 1.60
N TRP A 56 7.87 -3.51 0.89
CA TRP A 56 8.46 -4.57 0.06
C TRP A 56 8.98 -5.77 0.86
N ALA A 57 9.32 -5.57 2.15
CA ALA A 57 9.80 -6.62 3.03
C ALA A 57 8.71 -7.14 3.99
N ASP A 58 7.43 -6.92 3.67
CA ASP A 58 6.31 -7.44 4.46
C ASP A 58 6.35 -8.97 4.48
N THR A 59 6.47 -9.54 5.68
CA THR A 59 6.53 -10.99 5.89
C THR A 59 5.17 -11.60 6.22
N ALA A 60 4.16 -10.78 6.46
CA ALA A 60 2.80 -11.21 6.79
C ALA A 60 1.90 -11.29 5.56
N LEU A 61 2.03 -10.32 4.65
CA LEU A 61 1.24 -10.22 3.43
C LEU A 61 2.17 -10.07 2.21
N PRO A 62 1.93 -10.80 1.11
CA PRO A 62 2.74 -10.67 -0.10
C PRO A 62 2.65 -9.27 -0.71
N PRO A 63 3.76 -8.51 -0.88
CA PRO A 63 3.74 -7.15 -1.41
C PRO A 63 3.12 -7.03 -2.80
N VAL A 64 3.22 -8.09 -3.60
CA VAL A 64 2.62 -8.16 -4.93
C VAL A 64 1.09 -8.04 -4.93
N MET A 65 0.42 -8.29 -3.79
CA MET A 65 -1.04 -8.09 -3.66
C MET A 65 -1.43 -6.62 -3.86
N ALA A 66 -0.65 -5.68 -3.33
CA ALA A 66 -0.91 -4.26 -3.48
C ALA A 66 -0.75 -3.83 -4.95
N ILE A 67 0.29 -4.35 -5.61
CA ILE A 67 0.56 -4.08 -7.03
C ILE A 67 -0.55 -4.67 -7.90
N ASP A 68 -0.95 -5.93 -7.65
CA ASP A 68 -2.01 -6.61 -8.39
C ASP A 68 -3.34 -5.84 -8.30
N TYR A 69 -3.71 -5.40 -7.09
CA TYR A 69 -4.91 -4.58 -6.91
C TYR A 69 -4.81 -3.24 -7.65
N TYR A 70 -3.67 -2.55 -7.53
CA TYR A 70 -3.45 -1.27 -8.23
C TYR A 70 -3.54 -1.43 -9.76
N LEU A 71 -2.90 -2.45 -10.32
CA LEU A 71 -2.95 -2.70 -11.77
C LEU A 71 -4.35 -3.08 -12.24
N LYS A 72 -5.12 -3.85 -11.45
CA LYS A 72 -6.54 -4.11 -11.73
C LYS A 72 -7.36 -2.83 -11.70
N ALA A 73 -7.12 -1.95 -10.74
CA ALA A 73 -7.79 -0.65 -10.68
C ALA A 73 -7.44 0.21 -11.89
N VAL A 74 -6.17 0.24 -12.33
CA VAL A 74 -5.76 0.93 -13.56
C VAL A 74 -6.45 0.33 -14.80
N GLY A 75 -6.50 -1.00 -14.90
CA GLY A 75 -7.17 -1.69 -16.01
C GLY A 75 -8.67 -1.39 -16.06
N THR A 76 -9.31 -1.20 -14.91
CA THR A 76 -10.76 -0.94 -14.82
C THR A 76 -11.11 0.54 -15.01
N ASN A 77 -10.32 1.47 -14.42
CA ASN A 77 -10.65 2.91 -14.41
C ASN A 77 -9.84 3.73 -15.43
N GLY A 78 -8.94 3.09 -16.17
CA GLY A 78 -8.15 3.70 -17.25
C GLY A 78 -6.86 4.39 -16.76
N LEU A 79 -6.13 4.97 -17.73
CA LEU A 79 -4.80 5.57 -17.53
C LEU A 79 -4.80 6.81 -16.64
N THR A 80 -5.95 7.40 -16.37
CA THR A 80 -6.10 8.53 -15.43
C THR A 80 -6.25 8.08 -13.97
N THR A 81 -6.15 6.78 -13.68
CA THR A 81 -6.19 6.26 -12.30
C THR A 81 -5.18 6.95 -11.37
N PRO A 82 -3.93 7.28 -11.77
CA PRO A 82 -2.97 7.99 -10.91
C PRO A 82 -3.40 9.40 -10.49
N ASP A 83 -4.43 9.98 -11.12
CA ASP A 83 -4.97 11.30 -10.74
C ASP A 83 -5.85 11.25 -9.48
N PHE A 84 -6.25 10.04 -9.06
CA PHE A 84 -7.05 9.85 -7.85
C PHE A 84 -6.61 8.68 -6.99
N PHE A 85 -5.80 7.74 -7.50
CA PHE A 85 -5.26 6.62 -6.75
C PHE A 85 -3.75 6.48 -7.00
N ARG A 86 -2.93 6.60 -5.95
CA ARG A 86 -1.48 6.39 -6.00
C ARG A 86 -1.05 5.30 -5.03
N LEU A 87 -0.18 4.41 -5.53
CA LEU A 87 0.46 3.37 -4.74
C LEU A 87 1.92 3.74 -4.50
N PHE A 88 2.39 3.63 -3.26
CA PHE A 88 3.78 3.82 -2.86
C PHE A 88 4.32 2.51 -2.28
N MET A 89 5.24 1.87 -3.00
CA MET A 89 5.95 0.71 -2.48
C MET A 89 7.14 1.18 -1.65
N VAL A 90 7.26 0.67 -0.41
CA VAL A 90 8.28 1.12 0.56
C VAL A 90 9.39 0.08 0.67
N PRO A 91 10.60 0.33 0.06
CA PRO A 91 11.69 -0.62 0.10
C PRO A 91 12.19 -0.89 1.52
N GLY A 92 12.29 -2.17 1.87
CA GLY A 92 12.83 -2.64 3.15
C GLY A 92 11.92 -2.44 4.36
N MET A 93 10.71 -1.92 4.20
CA MET A 93 9.72 -1.84 5.29
C MET A 93 9.00 -3.18 5.47
N PHE A 94 8.80 -3.61 6.71
CA PHE A 94 7.98 -4.75 7.10
C PHE A 94 6.48 -4.40 7.10
N HIS A 95 5.66 -5.22 7.74
CA HIS A 95 4.22 -4.97 7.86
C HIS A 95 3.97 -3.66 8.61
N CYS A 96 3.62 -2.60 7.87
CA CYS A 96 3.29 -1.24 8.32
C CYS A 96 4.42 -0.44 9.00
N ARG A 97 5.50 -1.07 9.49
CA ARG A 97 6.61 -0.44 10.22
C ARG A 97 7.81 -1.37 10.35
N GLY A 98 8.97 -0.78 10.65
CA GLY A 98 10.21 -1.50 10.89
C GLY A 98 10.83 -2.02 9.60
N GLY A 99 11.90 -2.80 9.75
CA GLY A 99 12.69 -3.32 8.65
C GLY A 99 14.00 -2.56 8.45
N VAL A 100 14.69 -2.88 7.36
CA VAL A 100 16.02 -2.32 7.04
C VAL A 100 15.95 -1.04 6.22
N GLY A 101 14.74 -0.63 5.79
CA GLY A 101 14.51 0.55 4.96
C GLY A 101 14.02 1.76 5.75
N THR A 102 13.58 2.77 5.00
CA THR A 102 12.96 3.97 5.56
C THR A 102 11.48 3.70 5.84
N ASP A 103 11.10 3.57 7.11
CA ASP A 103 9.76 3.19 7.57
C ASP A 103 8.97 4.32 8.24
N ARG A 104 9.54 5.54 8.28
CA ARG A 104 8.93 6.72 8.90
C ARG A 104 8.63 7.78 7.84
N PHE A 105 7.36 8.03 7.61
CA PHE A 105 6.88 9.02 6.64
C PHE A 105 5.47 9.50 6.99
N ASP A 106 5.10 10.66 6.50
CA ASP A 106 3.79 11.27 6.72
C ASP A 106 2.93 11.15 5.45
N ALA A 107 2.24 10.02 5.33
CA ALA A 107 1.29 9.81 4.24
C ALA A 107 -0.01 10.61 4.45
N MET A 108 -0.36 10.93 5.71
CA MET A 108 -1.61 11.64 6.00
C MET A 108 -1.56 13.08 5.52
N THR A 109 -0.50 13.82 5.84
CA THR A 109 -0.33 15.19 5.32
C THR A 109 -0.27 15.22 3.80
N ALA A 110 0.39 14.23 3.17
CA ALA A 110 0.41 14.11 1.70
C ALA A 110 -1.00 13.90 1.12
N LEU A 111 -1.83 13.07 1.77
CA LEU A 111 -3.22 12.84 1.35
C LEU A 111 -4.10 14.07 1.57
N ILE A 112 -3.99 14.74 2.72
CA ILE A 112 -4.73 15.97 3.03
C ILE A 112 -4.43 17.04 1.98
N ASN A 113 -3.15 17.26 1.67
CA ASN A 113 -2.74 18.24 0.67
C ASN A 113 -3.30 17.89 -0.73
N TRP A 114 -3.38 16.61 -1.05
CA TRP A 114 -3.98 16.17 -2.30
C TRP A 114 -5.49 16.44 -2.37
N VAL A 115 -6.20 16.18 -1.27
CA VAL A 115 -7.66 16.39 -1.21
C VAL A 115 -8.01 17.87 -1.17
N GLU A 116 -7.35 18.65 -0.31
CA GLU A 116 -7.73 20.04 -0.03
C GLU A 116 -7.13 21.03 -1.03
N ASN A 117 -5.90 20.80 -1.50
CA ASN A 117 -5.16 21.70 -2.38
C ASN A 117 -4.97 21.16 -3.80
N GLY A 118 -5.46 19.96 -4.10
CA GLY A 118 -5.31 19.33 -5.41
C GLY A 118 -3.87 18.89 -5.74
N VAL A 119 -2.93 18.96 -4.79
CA VAL A 119 -1.51 18.66 -5.02
C VAL A 119 -1.26 17.16 -4.82
N ALA A 120 -1.29 16.42 -5.91
CA ALA A 120 -1.02 14.98 -5.89
C ALA A 120 0.44 14.70 -5.49
N PRO A 121 0.72 13.82 -4.50
CA PRO A 121 2.07 13.59 -4.01
C PRO A 121 2.96 12.93 -5.07
N ALA A 122 3.86 13.72 -5.68
CA ALA A 122 4.86 13.20 -6.61
C ALA A 122 5.93 12.35 -5.91
N THR A 123 6.17 12.65 -4.64
CA THR A 123 7.04 11.89 -3.73
C THR A 123 6.56 12.06 -2.30
N ILE A 124 6.94 11.12 -1.43
CA ILE A 124 6.78 11.26 0.03
C ILE A 124 8.17 11.07 0.63
N ALA A 125 8.63 12.03 1.44
CA ALA A 125 9.89 11.91 2.16
C ALA A 125 9.77 10.85 3.26
N ALA A 126 10.65 9.85 3.24
CA ALA A 126 10.71 8.81 4.26
C ALA A 126 12.08 8.80 4.94
N SER A 127 12.09 8.44 6.21
CA SER A 127 13.31 8.35 7.01
C SER A 127 13.44 7.01 7.71
N GLN A 128 14.67 6.63 7.99
CA GLN A 128 15.04 5.55 8.90
C GLN A 128 15.59 6.19 10.17
N VAL A 129 15.09 5.71 11.33
CA VAL A 129 15.51 6.22 12.63
C VAL A 129 16.21 5.11 13.41
N ASP A 130 17.44 5.36 13.83
CA ASP A 130 18.17 4.51 14.77
C ASP A 130 18.50 5.29 16.04
N LYS A 131 18.18 4.72 17.20
CA LYS A 131 18.42 5.32 18.54
C LYS A 131 17.96 6.77 18.63
N GLY A 132 16.79 7.07 18.02
CA GLY A 132 16.19 8.42 18.04
C GLY A 132 16.79 9.41 17.05
N LYS A 133 17.76 9.02 16.22
CA LYS A 133 18.36 9.87 15.17
C LYS A 133 17.99 9.39 13.79
N VAL A 134 17.71 10.33 12.88
CA VAL A 134 17.55 10.02 11.48
C VAL A 134 18.92 9.65 10.89
N VAL A 135 19.05 8.43 10.39
CA VAL A 135 20.28 7.90 9.81
C VAL A 135 20.23 7.80 8.30
N ARG A 136 19.02 7.82 7.72
CA ARG A 136 18.81 7.73 6.27
C ARG A 136 17.49 8.37 5.89
N THR A 137 17.46 9.02 4.74
CA THR A 137 16.24 9.52 4.10
C THR A 137 16.14 9.03 2.65
N ARG A 138 14.91 8.80 2.16
CA ARG A 138 14.62 8.36 0.78
C ARG A 138 13.32 8.98 0.29
N PRO A 139 13.19 9.30 -0.99
CA PRO A 139 11.88 9.57 -1.55
C PRO A 139 11.14 8.23 -1.76
N LEU A 140 9.91 8.13 -1.29
CA LEU A 140 8.98 7.13 -1.78
C LEU A 140 8.41 7.65 -3.09
N CYS A 141 8.46 6.82 -4.12
CA CYS A 141 8.00 7.16 -5.47
C CYS A 141 6.65 6.50 -5.74
N PRO A 142 5.72 7.18 -6.44
CA PRO A 142 4.48 6.54 -6.86
C PRO A 142 4.78 5.43 -7.87
N TYR A 143 4.23 4.24 -7.64
CA TYR A 143 4.39 3.10 -8.53
C TYR A 143 3.92 3.45 -9.97
N PRO A 144 4.64 3.06 -11.03
CA PRO A 144 5.77 2.13 -11.05
C PRO A 144 7.16 2.77 -10.87
N LEU A 145 7.25 4.07 -10.55
CA LEU A 145 8.54 4.74 -10.39
C LEU A 145 9.31 4.19 -9.19
N VAL A 146 10.64 4.25 -9.30
CA VAL A 146 11.58 3.85 -8.25
C VAL A 146 12.55 4.99 -7.93
N ALA A 147 13.02 5.06 -6.68
CA ALA A 147 14.05 6.02 -6.29
C ALA A 147 15.40 5.60 -6.87
N ARG A 148 15.97 6.42 -7.75
CA ARG A 148 17.28 6.22 -8.36
C ARG A 148 18.27 7.22 -7.80
N TYR A 149 19.41 6.71 -7.33
CA TYR A 149 20.52 7.53 -6.87
C TYR A 149 21.16 8.28 -8.04
N SER A 150 21.51 9.55 -7.82
CA SER A 150 22.10 10.43 -8.85
C SER A 150 23.56 10.10 -9.19
N GLY A 151 24.24 9.30 -8.33
CA GLY A 151 25.66 8.98 -8.47
C GLY A 151 26.59 9.95 -7.75
N SER A 152 26.07 10.98 -7.08
CA SER A 152 26.85 11.97 -6.33
C SER A 152 26.18 12.33 -5.00
N GLY A 153 26.96 12.79 -4.03
CA GLY A 153 26.50 13.10 -2.67
C GLY A 153 26.35 11.85 -1.79
N SER A 154 25.79 12.01 -0.59
CA SER A 154 25.54 10.91 0.32
C SER A 154 24.44 10.00 -0.19
N PRO A 155 24.64 8.67 -0.25
CA PRO A 155 23.57 7.73 -0.56
C PRO A 155 22.54 7.61 0.58
N ASP A 156 22.72 8.29 1.71
CA ASP A 156 21.76 8.31 2.82
C ASP A 156 20.87 9.55 2.83
N GLU A 157 20.99 10.42 1.85
CA GLU A 157 20.22 11.66 1.72
C GLU A 157 19.24 11.62 0.55
N LEU A 158 17.97 11.90 0.83
CA LEU A 158 16.90 11.88 -0.17
C LEU A 158 17.13 12.86 -1.33
N ALA A 159 17.84 13.98 -1.06
CA ALA A 159 18.15 15.00 -2.08
C ALA A 159 18.99 14.44 -3.27
N ASN A 160 19.68 13.32 -3.05
CA ASN A 160 20.52 12.68 -4.04
C ASN A 160 19.79 11.57 -4.83
N PHE A 161 18.46 11.56 -4.77
CA PHE A 161 17.62 10.60 -5.48
C PHE A 161 16.55 11.29 -6.32
N ALA A 162 16.17 10.64 -7.40
CA ALA A 162 15.01 11.03 -8.22
C ALA A 162 14.11 9.83 -8.49
N CYS A 163 12.80 10.08 -8.59
CA CYS A 163 11.86 9.06 -9.03
C CYS A 163 11.96 8.87 -10.55
N LYS A 164 12.33 7.68 -11.00
CA LYS A 164 12.49 7.30 -12.41
C LYS A 164 11.78 6.00 -12.71
N ALA A 165 11.49 5.77 -13.97
CA ALA A 165 11.00 4.45 -14.43
C ALA A 165 12.00 3.35 -14.06
N PRO A 166 11.52 2.13 -13.74
CA PRO A 166 12.40 0.97 -13.63
C PRO A 166 13.08 0.70 -14.98
N GLU A 167 14.31 0.19 -14.93
CA GLU A 167 15.04 -0.28 -16.12
C GLU A 167 14.45 -1.57 -16.64
#